data_a1479985db00ed84e816a7b89fb482f1
#
_entry.id   a1479985db00ed84e816a7b89fb482f1
#
_cell.length_a   1.000
_cell.length_b   1.000
_cell.length_c   1.000
_cell.angle_alpha   90.00
_cell.angle_beta   90.00
_cell.angle_gamma   90.00
#
_symmetry.space_group_name_H-M   'P 1'
#
loop_
_entity.id
_entity.type
_entity.pdbx_description
1 polymer ?
#
loop_
_entity_poly.entity_id
_entity_poly.type
_entity_poly.pdbx_seq_one_letter_code
_entity_poly.pdbx_strand_id
1 'polypeptide(L)'
;MPYNEITRVQIPALMHLAKLGYDFIPTNSKENKPNLDTATNILTNSFTKSFERLNPTKNAQETLAEMKKRLNCDDLGKSFYEYLLKSENQIIDFDNPNNNLYEMMTELPYKSFRPDTTLFINGLPLVNIEVKQPYAKKGIKEERDRHIKRYENPENKVFYNLAQIWLFSDNLPYDENKPDQGAFYSASYSPIFQRFVEAHRLDTVSYT
;
A
#
# COMPACT_ATOMS: atom_id res chain seq x y z
N MET A 1 10.31 -2.31 27.60
CA MET A 1 10.50 -1.90 26.20
C MET A 1 10.42 -0.38 26.12
N PRO A 2 11.27 0.29 25.34
CA PRO A 2 11.21 1.74 25.24
C PRO A 2 9.85 2.17 24.65
N TYR A 3 9.36 3.32 25.11
CA TYR A 3 8.11 3.92 24.60
C TYR A 3 8.45 4.69 23.31
N ASN A 4 8.24 4.08 22.16
CA ASN A 4 8.52 4.67 20.85
C ASN A 4 7.50 4.20 19.80
N GLU A 5 7.56 4.76 18.60
CA GLU A 5 6.68 4.47 17.46
C GLU A 5 6.64 2.97 17.12
N ILE A 6 7.81 2.34 17.09
CA ILE A 6 7.93 0.91 16.77
C ILE A 6 7.14 0.06 17.76
N THR A 7 7.33 0.25 19.06
CA THR A 7 6.72 -0.59 20.10
C THR A 7 5.26 -0.28 20.34
N ARG A 8 4.80 0.93 20.05
CA ARG A 8 3.45 1.40 20.37
C ARG A 8 2.48 1.40 19.19
N VAL A 9 2.99 1.50 17.97
CA VAL A 9 2.15 1.57 16.79
C VAL A 9 2.51 0.47 15.79
N GLN A 10 3.76 0.39 15.35
CA GLN A 10 4.15 -0.51 14.28
C GLN A 10 4.01 -1.99 14.67
N ILE A 11 4.58 -2.43 15.80
CA ILE A 11 4.49 -3.84 16.23
C ILE A 11 3.03 -4.26 16.46
N PRO A 12 2.17 -3.52 17.18
CA PRO A 12 0.76 -3.84 17.29
C PRO A 12 0.06 -3.98 15.94
N ALA A 13 0.33 -3.07 14.99
CA ALA A 13 -0.23 -3.15 13.64
C ALA A 13 0.19 -4.44 12.91
N LEU A 14 1.48 -4.79 12.96
CA LEU A 14 1.98 -6.04 12.36
C LEU A 14 1.33 -7.28 12.98
N MET A 15 1.13 -7.29 14.29
CA MET A 15 0.45 -8.39 14.98
C MET A 15 -1.02 -8.53 14.55
N HIS A 16 -1.72 -7.43 14.32
CA HIS A 16 -3.08 -7.46 13.77
C HIS A 16 -3.09 -7.96 12.33
N LEU A 17 -2.18 -7.50 11.49
CA LEU A 17 -2.05 -7.95 10.11
C LEU A 17 -1.73 -9.46 10.03
N ALA A 18 -0.83 -9.96 10.89
CA ALA A 18 -0.55 -11.39 10.96
C ALA A 18 -1.80 -12.20 11.36
N LYS A 19 -2.65 -11.70 12.28
CA LYS A 19 -3.93 -12.32 12.61
C LYS A 19 -4.95 -12.30 11.45
N LEU A 20 -4.82 -11.34 10.55
CA LEU A 20 -5.62 -11.25 9.33
C LEU A 20 -5.10 -12.15 8.21
N GLY A 21 -4.00 -12.87 8.42
CA GLY A 21 -3.44 -13.81 7.46
C GLY A 21 -2.29 -13.27 6.59
N TYR A 22 -1.71 -12.13 6.95
CA TYR A 22 -0.52 -11.64 6.27
C TYR A 22 0.75 -12.32 6.79
N ASP A 23 1.54 -12.87 5.88
CA ASP A 23 2.85 -13.43 6.17
C ASP A 23 3.92 -12.33 6.18
N PHE A 24 4.71 -12.26 7.26
CA PHE A 24 5.79 -11.28 7.39
C PHE A 24 7.04 -11.73 6.64
N ILE A 25 7.51 -10.89 5.71
CA ILE A 25 8.76 -11.09 4.96
C ILE A 25 9.79 -10.07 5.46
N PRO A 26 10.95 -10.53 5.99
CA PRO A 26 12.01 -9.62 6.40
C PRO A 26 12.64 -8.89 5.21
N THR A 27 12.67 -7.56 5.26
CA THR A 27 13.23 -6.72 4.18
C THR A 27 14.71 -7.01 3.91
N ASN A 28 15.46 -7.41 4.93
CA ASN A 28 16.89 -7.72 4.84
C ASN A 28 17.20 -9.19 4.56
N SER A 29 16.21 -10.02 4.27
CA SER A 29 16.42 -11.40 3.90
C SER A 29 17.20 -11.51 2.59
N LYS A 30 18.28 -12.30 2.59
CA LYS A 30 19.05 -12.57 1.36
C LYS A 30 18.22 -13.34 0.33
N GLU A 31 17.25 -14.11 0.78
CA GLU A 31 16.36 -14.93 -0.04
C GLU A 31 15.35 -14.10 -0.82
N ASN A 32 14.91 -12.96 -0.29
CA ASN A 32 13.88 -12.12 -0.89
C ASN A 32 14.43 -11.01 -1.81
N LYS A 33 15.71 -10.62 -1.66
CA LYS A 33 16.33 -9.61 -2.53
C LYS A 33 16.28 -9.94 -4.03
N PRO A 34 16.52 -11.18 -4.49
CA PRO A 34 16.48 -11.53 -5.90
C PRO A 34 15.09 -11.47 -6.52
N ASN A 35 14.05 -11.46 -5.68
CA ASN A 35 12.65 -11.56 -6.08
C ASN A 35 11.93 -10.21 -6.12
N LEU A 36 12.61 -9.15 -5.73
CA LEU A 36 12.07 -7.79 -5.69
C LEU A 36 12.47 -7.03 -6.95
N ASP A 37 11.48 -6.60 -7.72
CA ASP A 37 11.68 -5.68 -8.82
C ASP A 37 11.93 -4.27 -8.26
N THR A 38 13.14 -3.77 -8.36
CA THR A 38 13.56 -2.50 -7.75
C THR A 38 12.89 -1.26 -8.36
N ALA A 39 12.31 -1.38 -9.55
CA ALA A 39 11.61 -0.28 -10.21
C ALA A 39 10.16 -0.14 -9.72
N THR A 40 9.56 -1.22 -9.24
CA THR A 40 8.14 -1.28 -8.85
C THR A 40 7.91 -1.78 -7.43
N ASN A 41 8.91 -2.37 -6.78
CA ASN A 41 8.77 -3.14 -5.54
C ASN A 41 7.84 -4.36 -5.64
N ILE A 42 7.54 -4.85 -6.84
CA ILE A 42 6.77 -6.08 -7.01
C ILE A 42 7.63 -7.29 -6.59
N LEU A 43 7.07 -8.18 -5.76
CA LEU A 43 7.64 -9.48 -5.42
C LEU A 43 7.38 -10.44 -6.59
N THR A 44 8.32 -10.54 -7.52
CA THR A 44 8.12 -11.22 -8.81
C THR A 44 7.79 -12.70 -8.67
N ASN A 45 8.40 -13.41 -7.71
CA ASN A 45 8.12 -14.83 -7.47
C ASN A 45 6.72 -15.03 -6.88
N SER A 46 6.34 -14.21 -5.88
CA SER A 46 5.00 -14.25 -5.29
C SER A 46 3.94 -13.94 -6.34
N PHE A 47 4.20 -12.94 -7.19
CA PHE A 47 3.33 -12.62 -8.30
C PHE A 47 3.19 -13.79 -9.29
N THR A 48 4.31 -14.32 -9.79
CA THR A 48 4.30 -15.42 -10.75
C THR A 48 3.55 -16.64 -10.21
N LYS A 49 3.88 -17.07 -8.99
CA LYS A 49 3.24 -18.21 -8.34
C LYS A 49 1.72 -18.03 -8.17
N SER A 50 1.30 -16.85 -7.74
CA SER A 50 -0.12 -16.54 -7.55
C SER A 50 -0.86 -16.43 -8.87
N PHE A 51 -0.25 -15.76 -9.85
CA PHE A 51 -0.83 -15.55 -11.17
C PHE A 51 -1.03 -16.89 -11.93
N GLU A 52 -0.02 -17.74 -11.97
CA GLU A 52 -0.11 -19.07 -12.63
C GLU A 52 -1.15 -19.97 -11.97
N ARG A 53 -1.32 -19.86 -10.65
CA ARG A 53 -2.39 -20.58 -9.94
C ARG A 53 -3.77 -20.11 -10.35
N LEU A 54 -3.97 -18.78 -10.48
CA LEU A 54 -5.25 -18.19 -10.89
C LEU A 54 -5.51 -18.31 -12.40
N ASN A 55 -4.46 -18.40 -13.21
CA ASN A 55 -4.52 -18.42 -14.66
C ASN A 55 -3.60 -19.51 -15.27
N PRO A 56 -3.93 -20.79 -15.16
CA PRO A 56 -3.02 -21.89 -15.50
C PRO A 56 -2.54 -21.93 -16.96
N THR A 57 -3.22 -21.24 -17.88
CA THR A 57 -2.89 -21.23 -19.31
C THR A 57 -2.24 -19.93 -19.79
N LYS A 58 -1.97 -18.99 -18.88
CA LYS A 58 -1.49 -17.64 -19.25
C LYS A 58 -0.07 -17.40 -18.75
N ASN A 59 0.59 -16.42 -19.37
CA ASN A 59 1.99 -16.07 -19.08
C ASN A 59 2.08 -14.94 -18.07
N ALA A 60 2.64 -15.21 -16.90
CA ALA A 60 2.84 -14.24 -15.83
C ALA A 60 3.77 -13.09 -16.25
N GLN A 61 4.81 -13.37 -17.05
CA GLN A 61 5.79 -12.35 -17.46
C GLN A 61 5.19 -11.34 -18.45
N GLU A 62 4.34 -11.79 -19.36
CA GLU A 62 3.62 -10.92 -20.29
C GLU A 62 2.65 -10.00 -19.54
N THR A 63 1.93 -10.56 -18.57
CA THR A 63 1.02 -9.78 -17.71
C THR A 63 1.79 -8.76 -16.87
N LEU A 64 2.92 -9.14 -16.30
CA LEU A 64 3.78 -8.23 -15.55
C LEU A 64 4.31 -7.09 -16.44
N ALA A 65 4.72 -7.39 -17.67
CA ALA A 65 5.18 -6.39 -18.64
C ALA A 65 4.05 -5.40 -19.00
N GLU A 66 2.84 -5.90 -19.20
CA GLU A 66 1.67 -5.04 -19.49
C GLU A 66 1.31 -4.16 -18.29
N MET A 67 1.33 -4.69 -17.07
CA MET A 67 1.14 -3.89 -15.85
C MET A 67 2.16 -2.76 -15.76
N LYS A 68 3.43 -3.03 -16.02
CA LYS A 68 4.48 -2.01 -15.99
C LYS A 68 4.26 -0.88 -17.01
N LYS A 69 3.72 -1.18 -18.18
CA LYS A 69 3.33 -0.15 -19.15
C LYS A 69 2.23 0.74 -18.59
N ARG A 70 1.21 0.15 -17.98
CA ARG A 70 0.08 0.89 -17.40
C ARG A 70 0.48 1.75 -16.21
N LEU A 71 1.42 1.27 -15.40
CA LEU A 71 1.97 2.03 -14.29
C LEU A 71 2.76 3.28 -14.75
N ASN A 72 3.24 3.30 -15.98
CA ASN A 72 3.93 4.44 -16.57
C ASN A 72 3.00 5.45 -17.26
N CYS A 73 1.70 5.17 -17.34
CA CYS A 73 0.72 6.13 -17.86
C CYS A 73 0.62 7.37 -16.95
N ASP A 74 0.35 8.51 -17.57
CA ASP A 74 0.18 9.78 -16.85
C ASP A 74 -1.30 10.02 -16.54
N ASP A 75 -1.89 9.12 -15.76
CA ASP A 75 -3.34 9.05 -15.50
C ASP A 75 -3.67 8.74 -14.04
N LEU A 76 -2.73 9.02 -13.14
CA LEU A 76 -2.91 8.84 -11.70
C LEU A 76 -3.17 7.36 -11.30
N GLY A 77 -2.65 6.41 -12.08
CA GLY A 77 -2.84 4.97 -11.84
C GLY A 77 -4.17 4.40 -12.32
N LYS A 78 -4.98 5.20 -13.03
CA LYS A 78 -6.28 4.77 -13.54
C LYS A 78 -6.17 3.55 -14.45
N SER A 79 -5.26 3.58 -15.43
CA SER A 79 -5.03 2.45 -16.34
C SER A 79 -4.63 1.18 -15.63
N PHE A 80 -3.83 1.29 -14.57
CA PHE A 80 -3.44 0.14 -13.76
C PHE A 80 -4.63 -0.39 -12.93
N TYR A 81 -5.36 0.50 -12.26
CA TYR A 81 -6.54 0.15 -11.48
C TYR A 81 -7.61 -0.56 -12.33
N GLU A 82 -7.92 -0.01 -13.51
CA GLU A 82 -8.86 -0.62 -14.44
C GLU A 82 -8.37 -2.00 -14.94
N TYR A 83 -7.06 -2.16 -15.10
CA TYR A 83 -6.47 -3.44 -15.46
C TYR A 83 -6.61 -4.48 -14.36
N LEU A 84 -6.42 -4.10 -13.09
CA LEU A 84 -6.65 -4.99 -11.95
C LEU A 84 -8.09 -5.50 -11.88
N LEU A 85 -9.06 -4.64 -12.20
CA LEU A 85 -10.49 -4.96 -12.05
C LEU A 85 -11.09 -5.64 -13.28
N LYS A 86 -10.67 -5.23 -14.49
CA LYS A 86 -11.34 -5.60 -15.75
C LYS A 86 -10.51 -6.53 -16.64
N SER A 87 -9.33 -6.89 -16.20
CA SER A 87 -8.45 -7.76 -16.97
C SER A 87 -9.09 -9.14 -17.16
N GLU A 88 -8.96 -9.69 -18.37
CA GLU A 88 -9.23 -11.12 -18.62
C GLU A 88 -8.26 -12.02 -17.83
N ASN A 89 -7.20 -11.46 -17.29
CA ASN A 89 -6.24 -12.10 -16.42
C ASN A 89 -6.65 -11.84 -14.96
N GLN A 90 -7.00 -12.88 -14.24
CA GLN A 90 -7.33 -12.77 -12.82
C GLN A 90 -6.05 -12.51 -12.01
N ILE A 91 -5.76 -11.24 -11.75
CA ILE A 91 -4.57 -10.81 -10.97
C ILE A 91 -4.85 -10.93 -9.47
N ILE A 92 -6.08 -10.61 -9.08
CA ILE A 92 -6.59 -10.75 -7.71
C ILE A 92 -7.92 -11.51 -7.80
N ASP A 93 -8.11 -12.48 -6.94
CA ASP A 93 -9.40 -13.14 -6.79
C ASP A 93 -10.24 -12.37 -5.76
N PHE A 94 -11.17 -11.55 -6.26
CA PHE A 94 -12.07 -10.76 -5.42
C PHE A 94 -13.27 -11.59 -4.92
N ASP A 95 -13.62 -12.67 -5.62
CA ASP A 95 -14.75 -13.53 -5.27
C ASP A 95 -14.39 -14.50 -4.15
N ASN A 96 -13.15 -15.00 -4.17
CA ASN A 96 -12.63 -15.86 -3.11
C ASN A 96 -11.29 -15.35 -2.59
N PRO A 97 -11.28 -14.47 -1.58
CA PRO A 97 -10.04 -13.88 -1.02
C PRO A 97 -9.02 -14.91 -0.54
N ASN A 98 -9.44 -16.12 -0.16
CA ASN A 98 -8.53 -17.18 0.28
C ASN A 98 -7.63 -17.73 -0.86
N ASN A 99 -7.94 -17.41 -2.10
CA ASN A 99 -7.11 -17.76 -3.25
C ASN A 99 -5.98 -16.74 -3.47
N ASN A 100 -5.89 -15.68 -2.69
CA ASN A 100 -4.80 -14.73 -2.79
C ASN A 100 -3.69 -15.05 -1.78
N LEU A 101 -2.49 -14.56 -2.09
CA LEU A 101 -1.34 -14.57 -1.19
C LEU A 101 -1.22 -13.19 -0.55
N TYR A 102 -1.16 -13.16 0.78
CA TYR A 102 -1.05 -11.94 1.56
C TYR A 102 0.31 -11.89 2.27
N GLU A 103 1.11 -10.90 1.95
CA GLU A 103 2.45 -10.73 2.48
C GLU A 103 2.65 -9.30 2.99
N MET A 104 3.53 -9.08 3.95
CA MET A 104 3.87 -7.76 4.46
C MET A 104 5.37 -7.61 4.68
N MET A 105 5.87 -6.42 4.41
CA MET A 105 7.26 -6.02 4.68
C MET A 105 7.28 -4.68 5.41
N THR A 106 8.27 -4.49 6.28
CA THR A 106 8.53 -3.21 6.93
C THR A 106 9.72 -2.52 6.30
N GLU A 107 9.70 -1.18 6.32
CA GLU A 107 10.83 -0.35 5.90
C GLU A 107 11.35 -0.72 4.49
N LEU A 108 10.43 -1.04 3.56
CA LEU A 108 10.79 -1.42 2.20
C LEU A 108 11.28 -0.19 1.41
N PRO A 109 12.55 -0.14 0.99
CA PRO A 109 13.08 1.03 0.31
C PRO A 109 12.45 1.23 -1.07
N TYR A 110 12.12 2.48 -1.39
CA TYR A 110 11.84 2.90 -2.75
C TYR A 110 12.57 4.22 -3.03
N LYS A 111 13.59 4.19 -3.88
CA LYS A 111 14.44 5.35 -4.18
C LYS A 111 14.94 6.06 -2.90
N SER A 112 14.45 7.27 -2.62
CA SER A 112 14.87 8.11 -1.51
C SER A 112 14.00 8.01 -0.25
N PHE A 113 12.99 7.16 -0.24
CA PHE A 113 12.10 6.97 0.91
C PHE A 113 11.74 5.50 1.12
N ARG A 114 11.09 5.21 2.22
CA ARG A 114 10.62 3.87 2.58
C ARG A 114 9.37 4.00 3.44
N PRO A 115 8.25 3.37 3.06
CA PRO A 115 7.08 3.25 3.92
C PRO A 115 7.37 2.42 5.16
N ASP A 116 6.70 2.74 6.27
CA ASP A 116 6.85 1.98 7.52
C ASP A 116 6.40 0.53 7.35
N THR A 117 5.31 0.31 6.61
CA THR A 117 4.83 -1.03 6.28
C THR A 117 4.20 -1.04 4.88
N THR A 118 4.55 -2.04 4.09
CA THR A 118 3.94 -2.31 2.77
C THR A 118 3.24 -3.66 2.81
N LEU A 119 1.97 -3.69 2.36
CA LEU A 119 1.20 -4.92 2.22
C LEU A 119 1.11 -5.32 0.76
N PHE A 120 1.33 -6.61 0.53
CA PHE A 120 1.28 -7.22 -0.79
C PHE A 120 0.07 -8.13 -0.91
N ILE A 121 -0.57 -8.07 -2.06
CA ILE A 121 -1.56 -9.05 -2.50
C ILE A 121 -1.04 -9.68 -3.79
N ASN A 122 -0.83 -10.98 -3.79
CA ASN A 122 -0.25 -11.71 -4.91
C ASN A 122 1.09 -11.09 -5.40
N GLY A 123 1.92 -10.64 -4.46
CA GLY A 123 3.21 -10.02 -4.74
C GLY A 123 3.15 -8.55 -5.18
N LEU A 124 1.98 -7.94 -5.33
CA LEU A 124 1.80 -6.53 -5.70
C LEU A 124 1.73 -5.65 -4.44
N PRO A 125 2.58 -4.63 -4.29
CA PRO A 125 2.59 -3.73 -3.13
C PRO A 125 1.45 -2.70 -3.21
N LEU A 126 0.23 -3.13 -2.86
CA LEU A 126 -0.99 -2.36 -3.08
C LEU A 126 -1.37 -1.44 -1.92
N VAL A 127 -0.84 -1.68 -0.72
CA VAL A 127 -1.16 -0.87 0.45
C VAL A 127 0.11 -0.42 1.13
N ASN A 128 0.20 0.86 1.45
CA ASN A 128 1.27 1.42 2.26
C ASN A 128 0.68 2.00 3.55
N ILE A 129 1.34 1.73 4.67
CA ILE A 129 0.96 2.20 5.99
C ILE A 129 2.11 3.04 6.54
N GLU A 130 1.81 4.27 6.92
CA GLU A 130 2.69 5.17 7.63
C GLU A 130 2.18 5.37 9.05
N VAL A 131 3.04 5.19 10.02
CA VAL A 131 2.68 5.32 11.42
C VAL A 131 3.39 6.49 12.07
N LYS A 132 2.78 7.04 13.09
CA LYS A 132 3.38 8.09 13.91
C LYS A 132 3.16 7.78 15.38
N GLN A 133 4.12 8.21 16.19
CA GLN A 133 3.97 8.11 17.63
C GLN A 133 2.80 8.98 18.08
N PRO A 134 1.91 8.46 18.97
CA PRO A 134 0.87 9.26 19.59
C PRO A 134 1.42 10.55 20.20
N TYR A 135 0.73 11.66 19.96
CA TYR A 135 1.12 12.98 20.45
C TYR A 135 2.47 13.51 19.95
N ALA A 136 2.98 12.99 18.83
CA ALA A 136 4.16 13.52 18.18
C ALA A 136 3.93 14.97 17.74
N LYS A 137 4.97 15.84 17.85
CA LYS A 137 4.90 17.22 17.35
C LYS A 137 4.64 17.27 15.85
N LYS A 138 5.18 16.29 15.13
CA LYS A 138 4.97 16.03 13.70
C LYS A 138 4.07 14.83 13.59
N GLY A 139 2.79 15.09 13.35
CA GLY A 139 1.76 14.06 13.31
C GLY A 139 1.55 13.45 11.92
N ILE A 140 0.46 12.71 11.79
CA ILE A 140 0.06 12.05 10.54
C ILE A 140 -0.20 13.03 9.41
N LYS A 141 -0.65 14.26 9.70
CA LYS A 141 -0.82 15.32 8.71
C LYS A 141 0.47 15.69 7.99
N GLU A 142 1.57 15.88 8.74
CA GLU A 142 2.86 16.20 8.13
C GLU A 142 3.40 15.03 7.29
N GLU A 143 3.15 13.79 7.69
CA GLU A 143 3.54 12.63 6.91
C GLU A 143 2.75 12.59 5.60
N ARG A 144 1.45 12.80 5.66
CA ARG A 144 0.60 12.93 4.48
C ARG A 144 1.11 14.04 3.54
N ASP A 145 1.38 15.23 4.06
CA ASP A 145 1.87 16.38 3.28
C ASP A 145 3.24 16.09 2.64
N ARG A 146 4.07 15.28 3.30
CA ARG A 146 5.34 14.78 2.75
C ARG A 146 5.08 13.85 1.55
N HIS A 147 4.10 12.96 1.65
CA HIS A 147 3.73 12.08 0.54
C HIS A 147 3.11 12.84 -0.63
N ILE A 148 2.35 13.90 -0.40
CA ILE A 148 1.85 14.79 -1.46
C ILE A 148 3.03 15.37 -2.26
N LYS A 149 4.03 15.91 -1.58
CA LYS A 149 5.24 16.44 -2.23
C LYS A 149 6.04 15.38 -2.99
N ARG A 150 6.12 14.15 -2.44
CA ARG A 150 6.78 13.03 -3.14
C ARG A 150 6.03 12.61 -4.38
N TYR A 151 4.70 12.66 -4.34
CA TYR A 151 3.83 12.36 -5.47
C TYR A 151 4.01 13.35 -6.62
N GLU A 152 4.26 14.63 -6.34
CA GLU A 152 4.52 15.66 -7.35
C GLU A 152 5.82 15.40 -8.14
N ASN A 153 6.73 14.56 -7.64
CA ASN A 153 7.93 14.17 -8.36
C ASN A 153 7.63 13.05 -9.37
N PRO A 154 7.78 13.30 -10.70
CA PRO A 154 7.47 12.32 -11.74
C PRO A 154 8.24 10.99 -11.62
N GLU A 155 9.42 11.02 -11.00
CA GLU A 155 10.20 9.81 -10.75
C GLU A 155 9.50 8.81 -9.84
N ASN A 156 8.59 9.27 -8.99
CA ASN A 156 7.84 8.43 -8.05
C ASN A 156 6.50 7.94 -8.62
N LYS A 157 6.15 8.34 -9.84
CA LYS A 157 4.87 8.03 -10.48
C LYS A 157 4.49 6.55 -10.40
N VAL A 158 5.39 5.67 -10.77
CA VAL A 158 5.15 4.21 -10.78
C VAL A 158 4.75 3.72 -9.40
N PHE A 159 5.43 4.17 -8.36
CA PHE A 159 5.14 3.77 -6.98
C PHE A 159 3.73 4.20 -6.54
N TYR A 160 3.35 5.45 -6.81
CA TYR A 160 2.04 5.97 -6.44
C TYR A 160 0.91 5.42 -7.33
N ASN A 161 1.18 5.17 -8.61
CA ASN A 161 0.22 4.52 -9.49
C ASN A 161 -0.06 3.07 -9.10
N LEU A 162 0.92 2.39 -8.51
CA LEU A 162 0.80 0.99 -8.08
C LEU A 162 0.05 0.87 -6.75
N ALA A 163 0.35 1.73 -5.78
CA ALA A 163 -0.29 1.72 -4.47
C ALA A 163 -1.77 2.11 -4.58
N GLN A 164 -2.67 1.23 -4.13
CA GLN A 164 -4.12 1.47 -4.20
C GLN A 164 -4.66 2.11 -2.92
N ILE A 165 -4.02 1.85 -1.78
CA ILE A 165 -4.45 2.37 -0.48
C ILE A 165 -3.24 2.93 0.28
N TRP A 166 -3.43 4.10 0.83
CA TRP A 166 -2.54 4.72 1.80
C TRP A 166 -3.23 4.84 3.15
N LEU A 167 -2.61 4.35 4.19
CA LEU A 167 -3.07 4.47 5.56
C LEU A 167 -2.05 5.24 6.39
N PHE A 168 -2.51 6.27 7.07
CA PHE A 168 -1.71 7.05 8.02
C PHE A 168 -2.34 6.90 9.40
N SER A 169 -1.56 6.51 10.42
CA SER A 169 -2.10 6.26 11.75
C SER A 169 -1.14 6.70 12.86
N ASP A 170 -1.68 7.28 13.92
CA ASP A 170 -0.98 7.53 15.18
C ASP A 170 -1.50 6.65 16.33
N ASN A 171 -2.35 5.67 16.00
CA ASN A 171 -2.97 4.74 16.95
C ASN A 171 -3.80 5.42 18.06
N LEU A 172 -4.27 6.64 17.83
CA LEU A 172 -5.21 7.31 18.71
C LEU A 172 -6.66 7.09 18.26
N PRO A 173 -7.64 7.16 19.13
CA PRO A 173 -9.03 7.13 18.72
C PRO A 173 -9.36 8.36 17.86
N TYR A 174 -10.30 8.19 16.93
CA TYR A 174 -10.82 9.32 16.18
C TYR A 174 -11.46 10.34 17.12
N ASP A 175 -11.19 11.63 16.88
CA ASP A 175 -11.79 12.75 17.60
C ASP A 175 -12.21 13.81 16.58
N GLU A 176 -13.50 14.06 16.42
CA GLU A 176 -14.05 15.03 15.48
C GLU A 176 -13.54 16.46 15.70
N ASN A 177 -13.14 16.78 16.93
CA ASN A 177 -12.56 18.08 17.28
C ASN A 177 -11.05 18.15 16.97
N LYS A 178 -10.44 17.03 16.60
CA LYS A 178 -9.02 16.89 16.24
C LYS A 178 -8.87 16.09 14.96
N PRO A 179 -9.19 16.68 13.81
CA PRO A 179 -9.23 15.95 12.53
C PRO A 179 -7.87 15.41 12.06
N ASP A 180 -6.79 15.83 12.70
CA ASP A 180 -5.42 15.37 12.40
C ASP A 180 -4.97 14.23 13.36
N GLN A 181 -5.89 13.63 14.12
CA GLN A 181 -5.66 12.51 15.04
C GLN A 181 -6.37 11.26 14.56
N GLY A 182 -5.80 10.09 14.88
CA GLY A 182 -6.42 8.80 14.60
C GLY A 182 -5.82 8.11 13.38
N ALA A 183 -6.62 7.77 12.40
CA ALA A 183 -6.17 7.17 11.16
C ALA A 183 -6.83 7.82 9.95
N PHE A 184 -6.03 7.98 8.90
CA PHE A 184 -6.49 8.38 7.57
C PHE A 184 -6.16 7.29 6.57
N TYR A 185 -7.06 7.06 5.65
CA TYR A 185 -6.79 6.22 4.49
C TYR A 185 -7.07 6.99 3.20
N SER A 186 -6.41 6.63 2.13
CA SER A 186 -6.58 7.25 0.81
C SER A 186 -6.36 6.21 -0.27
N ALA A 187 -7.10 6.32 -1.37
CA ALA A 187 -6.84 5.57 -2.57
C ALA A 187 -5.93 6.37 -3.51
N SER A 188 -5.06 5.73 -4.27
CA SER A 188 -4.10 6.41 -5.14
C SER A 188 -4.69 6.98 -6.42
N TYR A 189 -5.89 6.55 -6.78
CA TYR A 189 -6.54 6.77 -8.07
C TYR A 189 -6.93 8.22 -8.40
N SER A 190 -6.76 9.18 -7.56
CA SER A 190 -7.06 10.58 -7.87
C SER A 190 -6.18 11.49 -7.01
N PRO A 191 -6.06 12.79 -7.25
CA PRO A 191 -5.29 13.73 -6.41
C PRO A 191 -5.92 13.89 -5.02
N ILE A 192 -5.93 12.98 -4.33
CA ILE A 192 -6.73 12.33 -3.38
C ILE A 192 -6.35 12.70 -2.01
N PHE A 193 -5.10 12.97 -1.80
CA PHE A 193 -4.67 13.43 -0.51
C PHE A 193 -5.41 14.70 -0.05
N GLN A 194 -5.96 15.50 -0.96
CA GLN A 194 -6.83 16.65 -0.62
C GLN A 194 -8.29 16.22 -0.42
N ARG A 195 -8.84 15.42 -1.32
CA ARG A 195 -10.23 14.98 -1.26
C ARG A 195 -10.54 14.07 -0.10
N PHE A 196 -9.54 13.36 0.40
CA PHE A 196 -9.73 12.43 1.50
C PHE A 196 -10.21 13.09 2.79
N VAL A 197 -9.68 14.26 3.15
CA VAL A 197 -10.13 15.00 4.33
C VAL A 197 -11.57 15.52 4.14
N GLU A 198 -11.94 15.89 2.92
CA GLU A 198 -13.30 16.33 2.58
C GLU A 198 -14.28 15.16 2.58
N ALA A 199 -13.91 14.02 1.96
CA ALA A 199 -14.74 12.82 1.94
C ALA A 199 -14.97 12.26 3.35
N HIS A 200 -13.95 12.24 4.18
CA HIS A 200 -14.08 11.78 5.57
C HIS A 200 -15.02 12.68 6.40
N ARG A 201 -15.05 13.97 6.14
CA ARG A 201 -16.05 14.90 6.75
C ARG A 201 -17.46 14.61 6.27
N LEU A 202 -17.64 14.18 5.03
CA LEU A 202 -18.95 13.84 4.49
C LEU A 202 -19.46 12.49 5.02
N ASP A 203 -18.57 11.50 5.16
CA ASP A 203 -18.93 10.18 5.69
C ASP A 203 -19.30 10.22 7.18
N THR A 204 -18.69 11.09 7.96
CA THR A 204 -19.06 11.28 9.37
C THR A 204 -20.41 11.97 9.56
N VAL A 205 -20.90 12.72 8.57
CA VAL A 205 -22.23 13.37 8.61
C VAL A 205 -23.35 12.40 8.23
N SER A 206 -23.03 11.30 7.51
CA SER A 206 -24.03 10.33 7.06
C SER A 206 -24.37 9.23 8.09
N TYR A 207 -23.69 9.19 9.24
CA TYR A 207 -23.92 8.21 10.31
C TYR A 207 -24.58 8.80 11.57
N THR A 208 -25.02 10.05 11.53
CA THR A 208 -25.88 10.67 12.54
C THR A 208 -27.31 10.80 12.04
#